data_87492a039bbf89a6a6f58a30cfaaabca
#
_entry.id   87492a039bbf89a6a6f58a30cfaaabca
#
_cell.length_a   1.000
_cell.length_b   1.000
_cell.length_c   1.000
_cell.angle_alpha   90.00
_cell.angle_beta   90.00
_cell.angle_gamma   90.00
#
_symmetry.space_group_name_H-M   'P 1'
#
loop_
_entity.id
_entity.type
_entity.pdbx_description
1 polymer ?
#
loop_
_entity_poly.entity_id
_entity_poly.type
_entity_poly.pdbx_seq_one_letter_code
_entity_poly.pdbx_strand_id
1 'polypeptide(L)'
;MSVNWYCGNAVEDGRERRGWIFGHFIDPSEGVRSSKDVEVKWGIHPVGDKRPEWTADDQRTTLVLLVQGSFRIDLTETSVTLDKQGDYAAWGPGIDHSWEAITDSVVITVRWPSSPA
;
A
#
# COMPACT_ATOMS: atom_id res chain seq x y z
N MET A 1 -14.65 -25.66 -0.10
CA MET A 1 -14.97 -24.82 -1.25
C MET A 1 -14.88 -23.34 -0.85
N SER A 2 -14.12 -22.57 -1.55
CA SER A 2 -14.03 -21.15 -1.28
C SER A 2 -15.22 -20.43 -1.85
N VAL A 3 -15.73 -19.45 -1.13
CA VAL A 3 -16.73 -18.54 -1.64
C VAL A 3 -16.07 -17.42 -2.41
N ASN A 4 -16.77 -16.86 -3.36
CA ASN A 4 -16.21 -15.81 -4.21
C ASN A 4 -16.54 -14.41 -3.69
N TRP A 5 -16.52 -14.26 -2.39
CA TRP A 5 -16.66 -12.96 -1.73
C TRP A 5 -16.08 -13.00 -0.32
N TYR A 6 -15.79 -11.82 0.20
CA TYR A 6 -15.27 -11.66 1.56
C TYR A 6 -15.62 -10.29 2.08
N CYS A 7 -15.93 -10.20 3.35
CA CYS A 7 -15.98 -8.92 4.04
C CYS A 7 -15.24 -9.03 5.38
N GLY A 8 -14.55 -7.98 5.74
CA GLY A 8 -13.77 -7.96 6.97
C GLY A 8 -13.36 -6.55 7.33
N ASN A 9 -12.45 -6.45 8.26
CA ASN A 9 -11.91 -5.18 8.72
C ASN A 9 -10.41 -5.13 8.44
N ALA A 10 -9.96 -4.11 7.74
CA ALA A 10 -8.58 -4.00 7.31
C ALA A 10 -7.58 -3.94 8.47
N VAL A 11 -7.95 -3.25 9.56
CA VAL A 11 -7.10 -3.17 10.74
C VAL A 11 -6.87 -4.55 11.34
N GLU A 12 -7.95 -5.33 11.48
CA GLU A 12 -7.88 -6.68 12.04
C GLU A 12 -7.17 -7.64 11.08
N ASP A 13 -7.58 -7.64 9.82
CA ASP A 13 -7.08 -8.60 8.84
C ASP A 13 -5.62 -8.38 8.49
N GLY A 14 -5.17 -7.14 8.49
CA GLY A 14 -3.78 -6.80 8.16
C GLY A 14 -2.82 -6.80 9.34
N ARG A 15 -3.30 -7.04 10.55
CA ARG A 15 -2.51 -6.90 11.79
C ARG A 15 -1.19 -7.66 11.75
N GLU A 16 -1.19 -8.86 11.25
CA GLU A 16 0.01 -9.71 11.20
C GLU A 16 0.78 -9.60 9.89
N ARG A 17 0.32 -8.75 8.95
CA ARG A 17 0.94 -8.56 7.64
C ARG A 17 1.26 -7.10 7.37
N ARG A 18 1.52 -6.32 8.39
CA ARG A 18 1.85 -4.89 8.27
C ARG A 18 0.79 -4.09 7.51
N GLY A 19 -0.46 -4.52 7.60
CA GLY A 19 -1.58 -3.86 6.92
C GLY A 19 -2.00 -4.50 5.60
N TRP A 20 -1.24 -5.45 5.08
CA TRP A 20 -1.58 -6.10 3.80
C TRP A 20 -2.78 -7.03 3.97
N ILE A 21 -3.82 -6.82 3.17
CA ILE A 21 -5.09 -7.53 3.31
C ILE A 21 -5.50 -8.31 2.08
N PHE A 22 -4.83 -8.10 0.95
CA PHE A 22 -5.21 -8.67 -0.34
C PHE A 22 -3.94 -8.85 -1.18
N GLY A 23 -3.76 -9.99 -1.81
CA GLY A 23 -2.59 -10.21 -2.65
C GLY A 23 -2.12 -11.66 -2.67
N HIS A 24 -0.95 -11.87 -3.28
CA HIS A 24 -0.36 -13.20 -3.46
C HIS A 24 0.04 -13.88 -2.14
N PHE A 25 0.25 -13.11 -1.08
CA PHE A 25 0.66 -13.59 0.24
C PHE A 25 -0.51 -14.16 1.05
N ILE A 26 -1.73 -14.02 0.57
CA ILE A 26 -2.92 -14.63 1.18
C ILE A 26 -3.01 -16.07 0.68
N ASP A 27 -3.22 -17.02 1.61
CA ASP A 27 -3.36 -18.42 1.27
C ASP A 27 -4.51 -18.59 0.27
N PRO A 28 -4.31 -19.33 -0.84
CA PRO A 28 -5.38 -19.55 -1.82
C PRO A 28 -6.66 -20.15 -1.23
N SER A 29 -6.57 -20.89 -0.13
CA SER A 29 -7.75 -21.44 0.54
C SER A 29 -8.66 -20.34 1.11
N GLU A 30 -8.15 -19.13 1.29
CA GLU A 30 -8.93 -17.99 1.78
C GLU A 30 -9.83 -17.38 0.70
N GLY A 31 -9.67 -17.79 -0.56
CA GLY A 31 -10.56 -17.36 -1.64
C GLY A 31 -10.18 -16.04 -2.30
N VAL A 32 -11.15 -15.15 -2.44
CA VAL A 32 -11.03 -13.94 -3.30
C VAL A 32 -9.90 -12.99 -2.90
N ARG A 33 -9.48 -12.99 -1.64
CA ARG A 33 -8.38 -12.12 -1.19
C ARG A 33 -7.00 -12.59 -1.69
N SER A 34 -6.88 -13.85 -2.08
CA SER A 34 -5.65 -14.38 -2.66
C SER A 34 -5.62 -14.00 -4.14
N SER A 35 -4.66 -13.20 -4.54
CA SER A 35 -4.61 -12.69 -5.91
C SER A 35 -3.17 -12.44 -6.35
N LYS A 36 -2.89 -12.76 -7.60
CA LYS A 36 -1.64 -12.39 -8.26
C LYS A 36 -1.78 -11.11 -9.08
N ASP A 37 -2.99 -10.59 -9.20
CA ASP A 37 -3.26 -9.43 -10.04
C ASP A 37 -3.06 -8.11 -9.30
N VAL A 38 -3.36 -8.08 -8.00
CA VAL A 38 -3.32 -6.85 -7.22
C VAL A 38 -3.03 -7.16 -5.77
N GLU A 39 -2.39 -6.22 -5.09
CA GLU A 39 -2.21 -6.30 -3.63
C GLU A 39 -2.64 -4.99 -3.00
N VAL A 40 -3.25 -5.05 -1.82
CA VAL A 40 -3.84 -3.91 -1.13
C VAL A 40 -3.38 -3.88 0.32
N LYS A 41 -2.98 -2.70 0.77
CA LYS A 41 -2.52 -2.47 2.14
C LYS A 41 -3.31 -1.33 2.78
N TRP A 42 -3.71 -1.53 4.02
CA TRP A 42 -4.22 -0.48 4.90
C TRP A 42 -3.07 -0.04 5.79
N GLY A 43 -2.47 1.12 5.50
CA GLY A 43 -1.30 1.60 6.21
C GLY A 43 -1.64 2.60 7.28
N ILE A 44 -1.25 2.31 8.53
CA ILE A 44 -1.37 3.23 9.65
C ILE A 44 0.04 3.66 10.01
N HIS A 45 0.32 4.96 9.89
CA HIS A 45 1.66 5.49 10.06
C HIS A 45 1.65 6.64 11.08
N PRO A 46 2.26 6.47 12.25
CA PRO A 46 2.40 7.59 13.17
C PRO A 46 3.33 8.67 12.60
N VAL A 47 3.18 9.89 13.10
CA VAL A 47 4.04 11.00 12.69
C VAL A 47 5.52 10.62 12.77
N GLY A 48 6.27 10.93 11.72
CA GLY A 48 7.70 10.62 11.63
C GLY A 48 8.02 9.22 11.13
N ASP A 49 7.01 8.34 10.98
CA ASP A 49 7.23 7.04 10.38
C ASP A 49 7.68 7.22 8.94
N LYS A 50 8.73 6.54 8.56
CA LYS A 50 9.31 6.70 7.23
C LYS A 50 10.01 5.43 6.78
N ARG A 51 10.20 5.33 5.48
CA ARG A 51 11.01 4.29 4.91
C ARG A 51 12.49 4.69 5.07
N PRO A 52 13.33 3.90 5.76
CA PRO A 52 14.73 4.26 5.95
C PRO A 52 15.55 4.20 4.67
N GLU A 53 15.10 3.39 3.71
CA GLU A 53 15.78 3.23 2.43
C GLU A 53 14.79 3.37 1.29
N TRP A 54 15.29 3.85 0.14
CA TRP A 54 14.47 3.94 -1.06
C TRP A 54 14.18 2.55 -1.61
N THR A 55 12.95 2.34 -2.06
CA THR A 55 12.61 1.15 -2.84
C THR A 55 13.10 1.38 -4.26
N ALA A 56 13.91 0.47 -4.76
CA ALA A 56 14.50 0.56 -6.09
C ALA A 56 14.10 -0.63 -6.95
N ASP A 57 14.07 -0.43 -8.27
CA ASP A 57 13.84 -1.48 -9.27
C ASP A 57 12.52 -2.24 -9.08
N ASP A 58 11.53 -1.62 -8.46
CA ASP A 58 10.21 -2.21 -8.32
C ASP A 58 9.49 -2.15 -9.67
N GLN A 59 9.08 -3.30 -10.17
CA GLN A 59 8.43 -3.41 -11.48
C GLN A 59 6.92 -3.32 -11.41
N ARG A 60 6.38 -3.07 -10.22
CA ARG A 60 4.94 -2.91 -10.03
C ARG A 60 4.53 -1.45 -10.24
N THR A 61 3.27 -1.27 -10.62
CA THR A 61 2.63 0.04 -10.56
C THR A 61 2.04 0.19 -9.16
N THR A 62 2.21 1.34 -8.55
CA THR A 62 1.76 1.61 -7.19
C THR A 62 0.87 2.85 -7.17
N LEU A 63 -0.20 2.77 -6.38
CA LEU A 63 -1.07 3.90 -6.09
C LEU A 63 -1.18 4.03 -4.58
N VAL A 64 -0.99 5.22 -4.04
CA VAL A 64 -1.19 5.52 -2.62
C VAL A 64 -2.28 6.57 -2.50
N LEU A 65 -3.31 6.27 -1.73
CA LEU A 65 -4.49 7.11 -1.53
C LEU A 65 -4.57 7.52 -0.07
N LEU A 66 -4.65 8.82 0.20
CA LEU A 66 -4.73 9.34 1.56
C LEU A 66 -6.15 9.22 2.12
N VAL A 67 -6.28 8.57 3.28
CA VAL A 67 -7.53 8.53 4.02
C VAL A 67 -7.58 9.67 5.02
N GLN A 68 -6.49 9.89 5.75
CA GLN A 68 -6.37 11.01 6.69
C GLN A 68 -4.91 11.29 6.98
N GLY A 69 -4.62 12.52 7.40
CA GLY A 69 -3.29 12.94 7.78
C GLY A 69 -2.58 13.72 6.69
N SER A 70 -1.25 13.69 6.73
CA SER A 70 -0.38 14.28 5.72
C SER A 70 0.79 13.34 5.47
N PHE A 71 0.97 12.95 4.22
CA PHE A 71 1.89 11.89 3.85
C PHE A 71 2.69 12.31 2.62
N ARG A 72 4.01 12.35 2.76
CA ARG A 72 4.89 12.75 1.66
C ARG A 72 5.44 11.51 0.96
N ILE A 73 5.39 11.54 -0.35
CA ILE A 73 5.97 10.50 -1.20
C ILE A 73 7.12 11.12 -1.98
N ASP A 74 8.30 10.55 -1.86
CA ASP A 74 9.49 10.98 -2.57
C ASP A 74 9.70 10.07 -3.77
N LEU A 75 9.71 10.64 -4.95
CA LEU A 75 9.97 9.94 -6.21
C LEU A 75 11.31 10.41 -6.76
N THR A 76 11.82 9.73 -7.77
CA THR A 76 13.15 10.02 -8.32
C THR A 76 13.34 11.50 -8.66
N GLU A 77 12.34 12.14 -9.25
CA GLU A 77 12.47 13.51 -9.75
C GLU A 77 11.68 14.54 -8.96
N THR A 78 10.86 14.12 -8.01
CA THR A 78 9.97 15.03 -7.30
C THR A 78 9.49 14.44 -6.00
N SER A 79 8.95 15.30 -5.15
CA SER A 79 8.23 14.87 -3.96
C SER A 79 6.82 15.42 -4.03
N VAL A 80 5.86 14.61 -3.61
CA VAL A 80 4.45 15.02 -3.53
C VAL A 80 3.96 14.82 -2.11
N THR A 81 3.18 15.77 -1.60
CA THR A 81 2.56 15.66 -0.28
C THR A 81 1.06 15.50 -0.46
N LEU A 82 0.56 14.40 0.08
CA LEU A 82 -0.86 14.13 0.14
C LEU A 82 -1.36 14.72 1.45
N ASP A 83 -2.22 15.73 1.44
CA ASP A 83 -2.65 16.41 2.65
C ASP A 83 -4.17 16.58 2.80
N LYS A 84 -4.93 16.20 1.79
CA LYS A 84 -6.40 16.21 1.86
C LYS A 84 -6.92 14.81 1.65
N GLN A 85 -7.96 14.44 2.36
CA GLN A 85 -8.62 13.15 2.15
C GLN A 85 -8.93 12.96 0.66
N GLY A 86 -8.49 11.84 0.11
CA GLY A 86 -8.69 11.53 -1.30
C GLY A 86 -7.53 11.93 -2.21
N ASP A 87 -6.53 12.68 -1.71
CA ASP A 87 -5.31 12.92 -2.49
C ASP A 87 -4.62 11.60 -2.76
N TYR A 88 -4.06 11.45 -3.96
CA TYR A 88 -3.34 10.24 -4.29
C TYR A 88 -2.16 10.53 -5.21
N ALA A 89 -1.22 9.59 -5.21
CA ALA A 89 -0.11 9.57 -6.16
C ALA A 89 0.02 8.17 -6.72
N ALA A 90 0.46 8.07 -7.96
CA ALA A 90 0.68 6.78 -8.59
C ALA A 90 1.97 6.85 -9.40
N TRP A 91 2.68 5.74 -9.45
CA TRP A 91 3.91 5.66 -10.24
C TRP A 91 4.06 4.25 -10.82
N GLY A 92 4.71 4.21 -11.99
CA GLY A 92 4.88 2.99 -12.74
C GLY A 92 6.16 2.25 -12.40
N PRO A 93 6.41 1.14 -13.13
CA PRO A 93 7.60 0.33 -12.93
C PRO A 93 8.89 1.13 -13.06
N GLY A 94 9.87 0.80 -12.23
CA GLY A 94 11.20 1.37 -12.30
C GLY A 94 11.37 2.73 -11.64
N ILE A 95 10.34 3.30 -11.07
CA ILE A 95 10.42 4.57 -10.35
C ILE A 95 10.84 4.28 -8.90
N ASP A 96 12.01 4.75 -8.53
CA ASP A 96 12.48 4.62 -7.15
C ASP A 96 11.66 5.56 -6.25
N HIS A 97 11.37 5.10 -5.05
CA HIS A 97 10.50 5.85 -4.16
C HIS A 97 10.78 5.61 -2.69
N SER A 98 10.37 6.57 -1.88
CA SER A 98 10.37 6.51 -0.44
C SER A 98 9.17 7.32 0.08
N TRP A 99 8.97 7.36 1.39
CA TRP A 99 7.86 8.11 1.97
C TRP A 99 8.12 8.44 3.43
N GLU A 100 7.40 9.45 3.92
CA GLU A 100 7.40 9.83 5.32
C GLU A 100 6.02 10.35 5.72
N ALA A 101 5.52 9.91 6.88
CA ALA A 101 4.31 10.44 7.48
C ALA A 101 4.62 11.78 8.15
N ILE A 102 4.09 12.85 7.61
CA ILE A 102 4.33 14.21 8.15
C ILE A 102 3.50 14.42 9.43
N THR A 103 2.31 13.84 9.46
CA THR A 103 1.47 13.74 10.66
C THR A 103 1.03 12.29 10.79
N ASP A 104 0.32 11.95 11.87
CA ASP A 104 -0.32 10.62 11.95
C ASP A 104 -1.20 10.45 10.72
N SER A 105 -0.98 9.38 9.98
CA SER A 105 -1.60 9.19 8.68
C SER A 105 -2.17 7.80 8.49
N VAL A 106 -3.22 7.73 7.68
CA VAL A 106 -3.77 6.46 7.19
C VAL A 106 -3.81 6.54 5.68
N VAL A 107 -3.21 5.58 5.01
CA VAL A 107 -3.16 5.51 3.56
C VAL A 107 -3.55 4.12 3.08
N ILE A 108 -4.14 4.06 1.90
CA ILE A 108 -4.39 2.80 1.19
C ILE A 108 -3.35 2.69 0.10
N THR A 109 -2.62 1.59 0.07
CA THR A 109 -1.65 1.30 -0.99
C THR A 109 -2.17 0.17 -1.85
N VAL A 110 -2.17 0.38 -3.16
CA VAL A 110 -2.56 -0.63 -4.14
C VAL A 110 -1.38 -0.82 -5.09
N ARG A 111 -0.99 -2.07 -5.31
CA ARG A 111 0.10 -2.40 -6.24
C ARG A 111 -0.32 -3.51 -7.17
N TRP A 112 0.15 -3.45 -8.41
CA TRP A 112 -0.12 -4.49 -9.39
C TRP A 112 1.04 -4.66 -10.36
N PRO A 113 1.36 -5.91 -10.77
CA PRO A 113 0.76 -7.15 -10.27
C PRO A 113 1.20 -7.44 -8.83
N SER A 114 0.53 -8.37 -8.16
CA SER A 114 0.96 -8.86 -6.86
C SER A 114 1.95 -10.00 -7.09
N SER A 115 3.18 -9.80 -6.65
CA SER A 115 4.22 -10.80 -6.82
C SER A 115 5.22 -10.75 -5.68
N PRO A 116 5.90 -11.89 -5.39
CA PRO A 116 6.88 -11.94 -4.31
C PRO A 116 8.19 -11.21 -4.60
N ALA A 117 8.41 -10.76 -5.80
CA ALA A 117 9.67 -10.11 -6.17
C ALA A 117 9.82 -8.71 -5.63
#